data_cb2972e278284ed9dd0639e71bcc8ba7
#
_entry.id   cb2972e278284ed9dd0639e71bcc8ba7
#
_cell.length_a   1.000
_cell.length_b   1.000
_cell.length_c   1.000
_cell.angle_alpha   90.00
_cell.angle_beta   90.00
_cell.angle_gamma   90.00
#
_symmetry.space_group_name_H-M   'P 1'
#
loop_
_entity.id
_entity.type
_entity.pdbx_description
1 polymer ?
#
loop_
_entity_poly.entity_id
_entity_poly.type
_entity_poly.pdbx_seq_one_letter_code
_entity_poly.pdbx_strand_id
1 'polypeptide(L)'
;SRFLNVQIEDYATMKTRGLIEGFYGAWNYEGRESMMWSGRDVKMNSYIYASKDDHYHKSDDLYPTTPDEGQSEEDLEINKIRKLVEAGEKTKVRYGWSIHLTYFFGDLGTVGTAAYETKFNAKVERLKAKFQQLYDAGVRKFAILNDDIGGGDLEQIVILLNRIDNEFIKAKEDCENLTYCMKGYNKAWSGSGEELESLKALNYSI
;
A
#
# COMPACT_ATOMS: atom_id res chain seq x y z
N SER A 1 1.19 -45.16 -22.75
CA SER A 1 1.39 -43.67 -22.76
C SER A 1 2.89 -43.42 -22.87
N ARG A 2 3.30 -42.64 -23.86
CA ARG A 2 4.69 -42.18 -23.97
C ARG A 2 4.72 -40.74 -23.48
N PHE A 3 5.48 -40.48 -22.42
CA PHE A 3 5.83 -39.10 -22.04
C PHE A 3 7.05 -38.67 -22.86
N LEU A 4 6.97 -37.49 -23.45
CA LEU A 4 8.13 -36.88 -24.07
C LEU A 4 9.11 -36.43 -22.95
N ASN A 5 10.39 -36.76 -23.12
CA ASN A 5 11.42 -36.30 -22.23
C ASN A 5 11.73 -34.84 -22.63
N VAL A 6 11.16 -33.87 -21.91
CA VAL A 6 11.32 -32.47 -22.20
C VAL A 6 11.93 -31.77 -20.97
N GLN A 7 12.81 -30.85 -21.21
CA GLN A 7 13.29 -29.91 -20.20
C GLN A 7 12.60 -28.57 -20.48
N ILE A 8 11.88 -28.05 -19.47
CA ILE A 8 11.20 -26.75 -19.57
C ILE A 8 11.84 -25.82 -18.55
N GLU A 9 12.31 -24.68 -19.01
CA GLU A 9 12.75 -23.57 -18.18
C GLU A 9 11.77 -22.41 -18.38
N ASP A 10 11.09 -22.02 -17.31
CA ASP A 10 10.04 -21.00 -17.36
C ASP A 10 10.09 -20.09 -16.13
N TYR A 11 10.48 -18.84 -16.35
CA TYR A 11 10.60 -17.81 -15.32
C TYR A 11 10.05 -16.46 -15.77
N ALA A 12 9.68 -15.62 -14.81
CA ALA A 12 9.21 -14.28 -15.10
C ALA A 12 10.38 -13.30 -15.21
N THR A 13 10.39 -12.48 -16.24
CA THR A 13 11.45 -11.47 -16.49
C THR A 13 11.27 -10.21 -15.64
N MET A 14 10.03 -9.86 -15.26
CA MET A 14 9.74 -8.72 -14.38
C MET A 14 9.71 -9.17 -12.91
N LYS A 15 10.32 -8.37 -12.03
CA LYS A 15 10.34 -8.65 -10.58
C LYS A 15 8.95 -8.58 -9.97
N THR A 16 8.19 -7.52 -10.26
CA THR A 16 6.84 -7.30 -9.73
C THR A 16 5.81 -7.46 -10.82
N ARG A 17 4.83 -8.30 -10.59
CA ARG A 17 3.71 -8.62 -11.49
C ARG A 17 2.46 -8.73 -10.64
N GLY A 18 1.49 -7.87 -10.89
CA GLY A 18 0.31 -7.87 -10.04
C GLY A 18 -0.70 -6.85 -10.45
N LEU A 19 -1.60 -6.58 -9.55
CA LEU A 19 -2.63 -5.56 -9.70
C LEU A 19 -2.74 -4.67 -8.47
N ILE A 20 -3.37 -3.51 -8.66
CA ILE A 20 -3.80 -2.60 -7.61
C ILE A 20 -5.33 -2.54 -7.69
N GLU A 21 -6.02 -2.82 -6.58
CA GLU A 21 -7.48 -2.69 -6.46
C GLU A 21 -7.85 -1.21 -6.24
N GLY A 22 -7.52 -0.34 -7.20
CA GLY A 22 -7.66 1.11 -7.10
C GLY A 22 -8.94 1.65 -7.76
N PHE A 23 -10.11 1.04 -7.52
CA PHE A 23 -11.36 1.40 -8.17
C PHE A 23 -12.53 1.47 -7.16
N TYR A 24 -13.65 2.02 -7.63
CA TYR A 24 -14.94 2.01 -6.93
C TYR A 24 -15.68 0.70 -7.18
N GLY A 25 -16.59 0.31 -6.29
CA GLY A 25 -17.24 -0.99 -6.34
C GLY A 25 -16.29 -2.10 -5.91
N ALA A 26 -15.70 -1.92 -4.73
CA ALA A 26 -14.71 -2.83 -4.18
C ALA A 26 -15.15 -4.29 -4.21
N TRP A 27 -14.21 -5.19 -4.46
CA TRP A 27 -14.43 -6.61 -4.32
C TRP A 27 -14.68 -7.00 -2.86
N ASN A 28 -15.47 -8.03 -2.64
CA ASN A 28 -15.58 -8.66 -1.34
C ASN A 28 -14.31 -9.50 -1.03
N TYR A 29 -14.25 -10.04 0.17
CA TYR A 29 -13.14 -10.88 0.61
C TYR A 29 -12.87 -12.05 -0.34
N GLU A 30 -13.93 -12.79 -0.71
CA GLU A 30 -13.86 -13.99 -1.56
C GLU A 30 -13.35 -13.64 -2.97
N GLY A 31 -13.73 -12.49 -3.50
CA GLY A 31 -13.26 -12.00 -4.79
C GLY A 31 -11.76 -11.68 -4.77
N ARG A 32 -11.26 -11.07 -3.70
CA ARG A 32 -9.82 -10.78 -3.51
C ARG A 32 -9.02 -12.05 -3.39
N GLU A 33 -9.47 -12.99 -2.56
CA GLU A 33 -8.81 -14.29 -2.39
C GLU A 33 -8.80 -15.07 -3.72
N SER A 34 -9.93 -15.14 -4.43
CA SER A 34 -10.05 -15.79 -5.74
C SER A 34 -9.10 -15.18 -6.77
N MET A 35 -8.94 -13.85 -6.78
CA MET A 35 -8.00 -13.16 -7.65
C MET A 35 -6.54 -13.55 -7.34
N MET A 36 -6.19 -13.72 -6.08
CA MET A 36 -4.85 -14.16 -5.69
C MET A 36 -4.59 -15.60 -6.13
N TRP A 37 -5.56 -16.51 -5.98
CA TRP A 37 -5.46 -17.88 -6.47
C TRP A 37 -5.31 -17.95 -7.99
N SER A 38 -6.12 -17.20 -8.73
CA SER A 38 -6.03 -17.11 -10.20
C SER A 38 -4.71 -16.46 -10.65
N GLY A 39 -4.28 -15.44 -9.91
CA GLY A 39 -3.04 -14.73 -10.17
C GLY A 39 -1.79 -15.60 -10.07
N ARG A 40 -1.77 -16.56 -9.14
CA ARG A 40 -0.69 -17.55 -9.01
C ARG A 40 -0.44 -18.27 -10.33
N ASP A 41 -1.50 -18.68 -11.02
CA ASP A 41 -1.40 -19.49 -12.23
C ASP A 41 -0.82 -18.72 -13.42
N VAL A 42 -0.85 -17.39 -13.38
CA VAL A 42 -0.21 -16.49 -14.35
C VAL A 42 1.05 -15.80 -13.79
N LYS A 43 1.66 -16.36 -12.75
CA LYS A 43 2.89 -15.88 -12.10
C LYS A 43 2.78 -14.46 -11.52
N MET A 44 1.60 -14.03 -11.13
CA MET A 44 1.42 -12.84 -10.32
C MET A 44 2.10 -13.02 -8.96
N ASN A 45 2.69 -11.97 -8.40
CA ASN A 45 3.35 -12.02 -7.09
C ASN A 45 3.02 -10.81 -6.20
N SER A 46 2.10 -9.94 -6.65
CA SER A 46 1.73 -8.74 -5.91
C SER A 46 0.25 -8.42 -6.09
N TYR A 47 -0.42 -8.18 -4.99
CA TYR A 47 -1.77 -7.64 -4.93
C TYR A 47 -1.76 -6.45 -3.97
N ILE A 48 -2.05 -5.24 -4.44
CA ILE A 48 -2.11 -4.05 -3.59
C ILE A 48 -3.56 -3.64 -3.40
N TYR A 49 -4.00 -3.67 -2.14
CA TYR A 49 -5.30 -3.18 -1.73
C TYR A 49 -5.32 -1.65 -1.70
N ALA A 50 -6.23 -1.04 -2.47
CA ALA A 50 -6.38 0.39 -2.62
C ALA A 50 -7.83 0.79 -2.91
N SER A 51 -8.81 0.10 -2.29
CA SER A 51 -10.23 0.32 -2.55
C SER A 51 -10.65 1.77 -2.29
N LYS A 52 -11.21 2.42 -3.32
CA LYS A 52 -11.65 3.82 -3.23
C LYS A 52 -12.91 4.00 -2.37
N ASP A 53 -13.63 2.95 -2.04
CA ASP A 53 -14.80 2.96 -1.16
C ASP A 53 -14.44 2.73 0.31
N ASP A 54 -13.22 2.31 0.61
CA ASP A 54 -12.78 2.06 1.97
C ASP A 54 -12.37 3.36 2.67
N HIS A 55 -13.04 3.67 3.79
CA HIS A 55 -12.69 4.76 4.67
C HIS A 55 -11.24 4.66 5.16
N TYR A 56 -10.81 3.46 5.53
CA TYR A 56 -9.47 3.23 6.10
C TYR A 56 -8.35 3.45 5.09
N HIS A 57 -8.62 3.32 3.79
CA HIS A 57 -7.67 3.66 2.73
C HIS A 57 -7.43 5.19 2.62
N LYS A 58 -8.34 6.01 3.16
CA LYS A 58 -8.31 7.48 3.08
C LYS A 58 -8.23 8.17 4.45
N SER A 59 -7.88 7.44 5.50
CA SER A 59 -7.74 7.98 6.85
C SER A 59 -6.63 7.27 7.62
N ASP A 60 -6.15 7.89 8.70
CA ASP A 60 -5.23 7.28 9.64
C ASP A 60 -5.96 6.59 10.82
N ASP A 61 -7.28 6.42 10.74
CA ASP A 61 -8.06 5.68 11.71
C ASP A 61 -7.62 4.22 11.76
N LEU A 62 -7.49 3.67 12.94
CA LEU A 62 -7.20 2.24 13.13
C LEU A 62 -8.43 1.40 12.84
N TYR A 63 -8.22 0.21 12.32
CA TYR A 63 -9.28 -0.78 12.20
C TYR A 63 -9.80 -1.18 13.60
N PRO A 64 -11.11 -1.37 13.78
CA PRO A 64 -11.66 -1.94 15.01
C PRO A 64 -11.03 -3.30 15.33
N THR A 65 -10.76 -3.53 16.61
CA THR A 65 -10.22 -4.78 17.13
C THR A 65 -11.21 -5.54 18.02
N THR A 66 -12.36 -4.92 18.26
CA THR A 66 -13.47 -5.50 19.03
C THR A 66 -14.71 -5.47 18.17
N PRO A 67 -15.43 -6.59 18.03
CA PRO A 67 -16.68 -6.63 17.27
C PRO A 67 -17.76 -5.76 17.91
N ASP A 68 -18.59 -5.17 17.07
CA ASP A 68 -19.83 -4.54 17.50
C ASP A 68 -20.88 -5.60 17.92
N GLU A 69 -21.98 -5.17 18.56
CA GLU A 69 -23.08 -6.05 18.94
C GLU A 69 -23.63 -6.78 17.72
N GLY A 70 -23.60 -8.12 17.76
CA GLY A 70 -24.07 -8.96 16.65
C GLY A 70 -23.03 -9.28 15.58
N GLN A 71 -21.83 -8.73 15.65
CA GLN A 71 -20.70 -9.12 14.81
C GLN A 71 -19.88 -10.23 15.46
N SER A 72 -19.28 -11.09 14.64
CA SER A 72 -18.25 -12.03 15.08
C SER A 72 -16.85 -11.41 14.92
N GLU A 73 -15.84 -11.97 15.58
CA GLU A 73 -14.44 -11.58 15.36
C GLU A 73 -14.01 -11.78 13.90
N GLU A 74 -14.58 -12.76 13.20
CA GLU A 74 -14.27 -13.05 11.80
C GLU A 74 -14.77 -11.94 10.85
N ASP A 75 -15.79 -11.18 11.26
CA ASP A 75 -16.35 -10.08 10.47
C ASP A 75 -15.51 -8.80 10.54
N LEU A 76 -14.58 -8.71 11.49
CA LEU A 76 -13.67 -7.58 11.59
C LEU A 76 -12.77 -7.49 10.36
N GLU A 77 -12.70 -6.28 9.77
CA GLU A 77 -11.86 -6.04 8.58
C GLU A 77 -10.39 -6.39 8.82
N ILE A 78 -9.86 -6.13 10.01
CA ILE A 78 -8.47 -6.50 10.34
C ILE A 78 -8.26 -8.02 10.32
N ASN A 79 -9.26 -8.82 10.66
CA ASN A 79 -9.19 -10.28 10.62
C ASN A 79 -9.35 -10.81 9.19
N LYS A 80 -10.16 -10.15 8.35
CA LYS A 80 -10.21 -10.42 6.91
C LYS A 80 -8.89 -10.10 6.23
N ILE A 81 -8.21 -9.02 6.63
CA ILE A 81 -6.85 -8.71 6.15
C ILE A 81 -5.87 -9.84 6.51
N ARG A 82 -5.90 -10.37 7.74
CA ARG A 82 -5.07 -11.55 8.13
C ARG A 82 -5.30 -12.74 7.22
N LYS A 83 -6.56 -13.06 6.92
CA LYS A 83 -6.90 -14.17 5.99
C LYS A 83 -6.37 -13.91 4.57
N LEU A 84 -6.40 -12.65 4.08
CA LEU A 84 -5.82 -12.32 2.77
C LEU A 84 -4.29 -12.41 2.77
N VAL A 85 -3.62 -12.04 3.86
CA VAL A 85 -2.18 -12.26 4.03
C VAL A 85 -1.84 -13.74 3.96
N GLU A 86 -2.58 -14.60 4.68
CA GLU A 86 -2.41 -16.05 4.63
C GLU A 86 -2.64 -16.61 3.22
N ALA A 87 -3.67 -16.13 2.51
CA ALA A 87 -3.89 -16.50 1.12
C ALA A 87 -2.70 -16.09 0.24
N GLY A 88 -2.12 -14.91 0.49
CA GLY A 88 -0.92 -14.42 -0.18
C GLY A 88 0.30 -15.32 0.01
N GLU A 89 0.50 -15.83 1.21
CA GLU A 89 1.58 -16.79 1.51
C GLU A 89 1.39 -18.12 0.77
N LYS A 90 0.15 -18.63 0.70
CA LYS A 90 -0.18 -19.88 0.00
C LYS A 90 -0.07 -19.74 -1.52
N THR A 91 -0.50 -18.63 -2.08
CA THR A 91 -0.51 -18.36 -3.53
C THR A 91 0.79 -17.80 -4.06
N LYS A 92 1.66 -17.26 -3.20
CA LYS A 92 2.83 -16.44 -3.53
C LYS A 92 2.47 -15.12 -4.22
N VAL A 93 1.21 -14.69 -4.12
CA VAL A 93 0.72 -13.38 -4.53
C VAL A 93 0.63 -12.52 -3.27
N ARG A 94 1.70 -11.82 -2.94
CA ARG A 94 1.80 -11.08 -1.69
C ARG A 94 0.72 -10.00 -1.60
N TYR A 95 -0.05 -10.03 -0.51
CA TYR A 95 -0.99 -8.98 -0.17
C TYR A 95 -0.25 -7.75 0.34
N GLY A 96 -0.47 -6.62 -0.32
CA GLY A 96 -0.01 -5.30 0.09
C GLY A 96 -1.18 -4.41 0.46
N TRP A 97 -0.95 -3.45 1.33
CA TRP A 97 -1.94 -2.49 1.75
C TRP A 97 -1.48 -1.07 1.43
N SER A 98 -2.39 -0.21 0.99
CA SER A 98 -2.07 1.16 0.63
C SER A 98 -2.92 2.20 1.34
N ILE A 99 -2.38 3.42 1.43
CA ILE A 99 -3.09 4.60 1.91
C ILE A 99 -3.00 5.71 0.88
N HIS A 100 -4.07 6.48 0.71
CA HIS A 100 -4.12 7.62 -0.20
C HIS A 100 -3.86 8.93 0.54
N LEU A 101 -2.99 9.80 0.00
CA LEU A 101 -2.54 11.02 0.67
C LEU A 101 -3.56 12.16 0.75
N THR A 102 -4.74 12.04 0.14
CA THR A 102 -5.79 13.08 0.22
C THR A 102 -6.14 13.49 1.65
N TYR A 103 -6.07 12.56 2.62
CA TYR A 103 -6.36 12.87 4.01
C TYR A 103 -5.20 13.57 4.73
N PHE A 104 -3.96 13.41 4.23
CA PHE A 104 -2.76 13.77 5.00
C PHE A 104 -2.51 15.29 5.01
N PHE A 105 -2.56 15.94 3.84
CA PHE A 105 -2.11 17.34 3.69
C PHE A 105 -3.21 18.40 3.87
N GLY A 106 -4.48 18.00 3.87
CA GLY A 106 -5.62 18.92 3.72
C GLY A 106 -5.83 19.96 4.84
N ASP A 107 -5.33 19.71 6.06
CA ASP A 107 -5.57 20.54 7.24
C ASP A 107 -4.30 20.96 7.98
N LEU A 108 -3.14 20.78 7.37
CA LEU A 108 -1.84 21.09 7.99
C LEU A 108 -1.58 22.59 8.14
N GLY A 109 -2.11 23.41 7.23
CA GLY A 109 -1.87 24.85 7.19
C GLY A 109 -0.64 25.22 6.36
N THR A 110 0.05 26.30 6.74
CA THR A 110 1.16 26.85 5.96
C THR A 110 2.47 26.16 6.32
N VAL A 111 3.15 25.60 5.32
CA VAL A 111 4.48 24.98 5.44
C VAL A 111 5.48 25.93 6.12
N GLY A 112 6.32 25.40 6.98
CA GLY A 112 7.34 26.16 7.72
C GLY A 112 6.85 26.87 8.98
N THR A 113 5.57 26.75 9.32
CA THR A 113 5.06 27.25 10.61
C THR A 113 5.12 26.16 11.70
N ALA A 114 5.31 26.58 12.96
CA ALA A 114 5.30 25.64 14.09
C ALA A 114 3.99 24.83 14.19
N ALA A 115 2.86 25.42 13.80
CA ALA A 115 1.57 24.73 13.76
C ALA A 115 1.55 23.63 12.70
N TYR A 116 2.10 23.90 11.51
CA TYR A 116 2.27 22.91 10.45
C TYR A 116 3.11 21.73 10.94
N GLU A 117 4.30 22.00 11.46
CA GLU A 117 5.23 20.99 11.94
C GLU A 117 4.62 20.10 13.02
N THR A 118 3.89 20.70 13.96
CA THR A 118 3.19 19.95 15.01
C THR A 118 2.15 18.99 14.42
N LYS A 119 1.32 19.46 13.50
CA LYS A 119 0.29 18.64 12.85
C LYS A 119 0.89 17.58 11.93
N PHE A 120 1.91 17.94 11.15
CA PHE A 120 2.62 17.00 10.27
C PHE A 120 3.20 15.85 11.07
N ASN A 121 3.94 16.15 12.14
CA ASN A 121 4.52 15.14 13.01
C ASN A 121 3.43 14.23 13.64
N ALA A 122 2.34 14.81 14.13
CA ALA A 122 1.24 14.03 14.69
C ALA A 122 0.61 13.07 13.65
N LYS A 123 0.44 13.52 12.40
CA LYS A 123 -0.08 12.66 11.31
C LYS A 123 0.91 11.55 10.92
N VAL A 124 2.21 11.84 10.91
CA VAL A 124 3.23 10.79 10.68
C VAL A 124 3.14 9.71 11.75
N GLU A 125 3.02 10.08 13.02
CA GLU A 125 2.91 9.10 14.11
C GLU A 125 1.63 8.25 14.00
N ARG A 126 0.49 8.86 13.64
CA ARG A 126 -0.76 8.11 13.41
C ARG A 126 -0.66 7.16 12.22
N LEU A 127 -0.03 7.60 11.13
CA LEU A 127 0.22 6.73 9.96
C LEU A 127 1.12 5.54 10.33
N LYS A 128 2.17 5.77 11.11
CA LYS A 128 3.03 4.69 11.62
C LYS A 128 2.26 3.72 12.52
N ALA A 129 1.39 4.23 13.38
CA ALA A 129 0.55 3.38 14.23
C ALA A 129 -0.40 2.50 13.40
N LYS A 130 -0.99 3.05 12.34
CA LYS A 130 -1.82 2.30 11.39
C LYS A 130 -1.02 1.23 10.65
N PHE A 131 0.15 1.58 10.15
CA PHE A 131 1.04 0.61 9.50
C PHE A 131 1.49 -0.48 10.48
N GLN A 132 1.71 -0.12 11.76
CA GLN A 132 2.03 -1.11 12.79
C GLN A 132 0.87 -2.09 13.03
N GLN A 133 -0.37 -1.61 13.10
CA GLN A 133 -1.54 -2.49 13.22
C GLN A 133 -1.63 -3.48 12.05
N LEU A 134 -1.40 -3.00 10.83
CA LEU A 134 -1.41 -3.84 9.62
C LEU A 134 -0.22 -4.81 9.59
N TYR A 135 0.95 -4.37 10.05
CA TYR A 135 2.12 -5.23 10.19
C TYR A 135 1.85 -6.36 11.18
N ASP A 136 1.21 -6.08 12.31
CA ASP A 136 0.80 -7.07 13.31
C ASP A 136 -0.28 -8.03 12.77
N ALA A 137 -1.04 -7.58 11.76
CA ALA A 137 -1.95 -8.43 10.99
C ALA A 137 -1.25 -9.25 9.89
N GLY A 138 0.07 -9.12 9.73
CA GLY A 138 0.89 -9.89 8.80
C GLY A 138 1.23 -9.16 7.49
N VAL A 139 0.77 -7.95 7.25
CA VAL A 139 1.13 -7.17 6.06
C VAL A 139 2.63 -6.85 6.07
N ARG A 140 3.29 -7.04 4.92
CA ARG A 140 4.73 -6.80 4.72
C ARG A 140 5.04 -5.90 3.53
N LYS A 141 4.01 -5.52 2.79
CA LYS A 141 4.08 -4.63 1.64
C LYS A 141 3.17 -3.45 1.86
N PHE A 142 3.74 -2.25 1.90
CA PHE A 142 3.01 -1.01 2.10
C PHE A 142 3.15 -0.10 0.89
N ALA A 143 2.09 0.64 0.58
CA ALA A 143 2.10 1.63 -0.48
C ALA A 143 1.46 2.94 -0.01
N ILE A 144 1.99 4.04 -0.53
CA ILE A 144 1.41 5.38 -0.38
C ILE A 144 1.03 5.86 -1.77
N LEU A 145 -0.24 6.21 -1.95
CA LEU A 145 -0.78 6.64 -3.24
C LEU A 145 -1.10 8.12 -3.21
N ASN A 146 -0.68 8.83 -4.25
CA ASN A 146 -0.93 10.27 -4.44
C ASN A 146 -1.51 10.55 -5.83
N ASP A 147 -2.09 9.53 -6.47
CA ASP A 147 -2.67 9.61 -7.80
C ASP A 147 -3.94 10.50 -7.85
N ASP A 148 -4.34 10.89 -9.05
CA ASP A 148 -5.52 11.69 -9.39
C ASP A 148 -5.55 13.06 -8.70
N ILE A 149 -6.10 13.13 -7.49
CA ILE A 149 -6.29 14.34 -6.70
C ILE A 149 -5.30 14.47 -5.54
N GLY A 150 -4.15 13.83 -5.65
CA GLY A 150 -3.13 13.84 -4.62
C GLY A 150 -2.83 15.26 -4.10
N GLY A 151 -2.53 15.34 -2.81
CA GLY A 151 -2.22 16.59 -2.12
C GLY A 151 -0.77 16.68 -1.70
N GLY A 152 -0.41 17.87 -1.23
CA GLY A 152 0.90 18.14 -0.66
C GLY A 152 1.88 18.79 -1.63
N ASP A 153 2.80 19.53 -1.04
CA ASP A 153 3.99 20.04 -1.69
C ASP A 153 4.99 18.90 -1.94
N LEU A 154 5.69 18.92 -3.07
CA LEU A 154 6.61 17.85 -3.47
C LEU A 154 7.72 17.61 -2.45
N GLU A 155 8.27 18.67 -1.86
CA GLU A 155 9.29 18.56 -0.82
C GLU A 155 8.71 17.87 0.43
N GLN A 156 7.50 18.25 0.84
CA GLN A 156 6.84 17.66 2.00
C GLN A 156 6.45 16.18 1.77
N ILE A 157 6.11 15.82 0.56
CA ILE A 157 5.88 14.42 0.17
C ILE A 157 7.18 13.61 0.32
N VAL A 158 8.30 14.11 -0.19
CA VAL A 158 9.60 13.45 -0.06
C VAL A 158 10.01 13.29 1.41
N ILE A 159 9.80 14.33 2.23
CA ILE A 159 10.04 14.27 3.67
C ILE A 159 9.18 13.18 4.32
N LEU A 160 7.89 13.13 4.01
CA LEU A 160 6.98 12.09 4.51
C LEU A 160 7.45 10.68 4.13
N LEU A 161 7.74 10.46 2.84
CA LEU A 161 8.16 9.16 2.32
C LEU A 161 9.46 8.70 2.98
N ASN A 162 10.47 9.57 3.08
CA ASN A 162 11.73 9.27 3.76
C ASN A 162 11.54 8.97 5.25
N ARG A 163 10.65 9.68 5.92
CA ARG A 163 10.34 9.41 7.34
C ARG A 163 9.68 8.05 7.52
N ILE A 164 8.66 7.74 6.72
CA ILE A 164 7.98 6.44 6.81
C ILE A 164 8.95 5.30 6.46
N ASP A 165 9.78 5.48 5.44
CA ASP A 165 10.80 4.48 5.10
C ASP A 165 11.79 4.27 6.24
N ASN A 166 12.38 5.33 6.78
CA ASN A 166 13.41 5.21 7.81
C ASN A 166 12.85 4.79 9.17
N GLU A 167 11.71 5.38 9.58
CA GLU A 167 11.16 5.20 10.93
C GLU A 167 10.25 3.98 11.06
N PHE A 168 9.77 3.41 9.94
CA PHE A 168 8.90 2.25 9.96
C PHE A 168 9.40 1.11 9.08
N ILE A 169 9.56 1.31 7.77
CA ILE A 169 9.87 0.21 6.84
C ILE A 169 11.24 -0.42 7.17
N LYS A 170 12.29 0.38 7.23
CA LYS A 170 13.65 -0.10 7.53
C LYS A 170 13.84 -0.60 8.96
N ALA A 171 12.97 -0.21 9.87
CA ALA A 171 12.95 -0.76 11.23
C ALA A 171 12.38 -2.19 11.29
N LYS A 172 11.88 -2.75 10.17
CA LYS A 172 11.33 -4.09 10.03
C LYS A 172 12.16 -4.88 9.01
N GLU A 173 12.79 -5.97 9.45
CA GLU A 173 13.68 -6.77 8.59
C GLU A 173 12.98 -7.47 7.42
N ASP A 174 11.66 -7.68 7.53
CA ASP A 174 10.84 -8.48 6.61
C ASP A 174 9.84 -7.65 5.78
N CYS A 175 9.87 -6.32 5.88
CA CYS A 175 9.09 -5.45 4.98
C CYS A 175 9.75 -5.31 3.61
N GLU A 176 8.91 -5.27 2.56
CA GLU A 176 9.35 -4.82 1.25
C GLU A 176 9.55 -3.30 1.25
N ASN A 177 10.34 -2.79 0.29
CA ASN A 177 10.48 -1.35 0.08
C ASN A 177 9.11 -0.69 -0.06
N LEU A 178 8.99 0.52 0.50
CA LEU A 178 7.78 1.31 0.39
C LEU A 178 7.48 1.61 -1.09
N THR A 179 6.26 1.30 -1.53
CA THR A 179 5.80 1.65 -2.87
C THR A 179 5.16 3.04 -2.84
N TYR A 180 5.47 3.87 -3.82
CA TYR A 180 4.83 5.17 -4.00
C TYR A 180 4.24 5.29 -5.40
N CYS A 181 2.99 5.77 -5.50
CA CYS A 181 2.37 6.18 -6.74
C CYS A 181 2.28 7.70 -6.79
N MET A 182 3.00 8.32 -7.69
CA MET A 182 3.01 9.77 -7.84
C MET A 182 1.77 10.29 -8.58
N LYS A 183 1.44 11.57 -8.42
CA LYS A 183 0.32 12.23 -9.10
C LYS A 183 0.47 12.19 -10.62
N GLY A 184 1.67 12.44 -11.10
CA GLY A 184 2.03 12.42 -12.53
C GLY A 184 2.42 11.04 -13.03
N TYR A 185 1.67 9.98 -12.70
CA TYR A 185 2.01 8.58 -13.00
C TYR A 185 1.95 8.20 -14.49
N ASN A 186 1.53 9.09 -15.37
CA ASN A 186 1.56 8.86 -16.83
C ASN A 186 2.18 10.06 -17.57
N LYS A 187 2.65 9.82 -18.79
CA LYS A 187 3.34 10.82 -19.62
C LYS A 187 2.51 12.08 -19.87
N ALA A 188 1.19 11.97 -19.96
CA ALA A 188 0.31 13.12 -20.22
C ALA A 188 0.19 14.05 -19.01
N TRP A 189 0.34 13.52 -17.80
CA TRP A 189 0.17 14.24 -16.53
C TRP A 189 1.48 14.54 -15.80
N SER A 190 2.60 14.00 -16.27
CA SER A 190 3.92 14.22 -15.63
C SER A 190 4.48 15.63 -15.83
N GLY A 191 3.83 16.47 -16.64
CA GLY A 191 4.27 17.85 -16.87
C GLY A 191 5.72 17.92 -17.34
N SER A 192 6.52 18.77 -16.68
CA SER A 192 7.97 18.90 -16.89
C SER A 192 8.79 17.79 -16.22
N GLY A 193 8.16 16.86 -15.50
CA GLY A 193 8.85 15.80 -14.74
C GLY A 193 9.34 16.25 -13.35
N GLU A 194 8.86 17.36 -12.83
CA GLU A 194 9.27 17.93 -11.53
C GLU A 194 9.06 16.96 -10.37
N GLU A 195 7.93 16.25 -10.34
CA GLU A 195 7.65 15.25 -9.32
C GLU A 195 8.66 14.09 -9.37
N LEU A 196 8.94 13.57 -10.57
CA LEU A 196 9.94 12.51 -10.75
C LEU A 196 11.35 12.99 -10.35
N GLU A 197 11.69 14.24 -10.64
CA GLU A 197 12.98 14.84 -10.22
C GLU A 197 13.06 14.93 -8.68
N SER A 198 11.98 15.35 -8.03
CA SER A 198 11.90 15.43 -6.57
C SER A 198 12.09 14.07 -5.90
N LEU A 199 11.61 12.98 -6.51
CA LEU A 199 11.76 11.62 -6.00
C LEU A 199 13.21 11.13 -5.98
N LYS A 200 14.15 11.79 -6.65
CA LYS A 200 15.59 11.49 -6.54
C LYS A 200 16.16 11.75 -5.15
N ALA A 201 15.47 12.53 -4.33
CA ALA A 201 15.84 12.77 -2.93
C ALA A 201 15.33 11.69 -1.95
N LEU A 202 14.71 10.61 -2.45
CA LEU A 202 14.33 9.48 -1.62
C LEU A 202 15.56 8.70 -1.15
N ASN A 203 15.50 8.21 0.09
CA ASN A 203 16.55 7.43 0.74
C ASN A 203 16.48 5.93 0.42
N TYR A 204 15.59 5.51 -0.49
CA TYR A 204 15.37 4.11 -0.86
C TYR A 204 15.12 3.97 -2.36
N SER A 205 15.28 2.76 -2.88
CA SER A 205 14.95 2.45 -4.28
C SER A 205 13.44 2.22 -4.42
N ILE A 206 12.84 2.89 -5.36
CA ILE A 206 11.44 2.71 -5.76
C ILE A 206 11.32 1.51 -6.72
#